data_fa693d977f9c09aa0f6bdf1fa7cb0326
#
_entry.id   fa693d977f9c09aa0f6bdf1fa7cb0326
#
_cell.length_a   1.000
_cell.length_b   1.000
_cell.length_c   1.000
_cell.angle_alpha   90.00
_cell.angle_beta   90.00
_cell.angle_gamma   90.00
#
_symmetry.space_group_name_H-M   'P 1'
#
loop_
_entity.id
_entity.type
_entity.pdbx_description
1 polymer ?
#
loop_
_entity_poly.entity_id
_entity_poly.type
_entity_poly.pdbx_seq_one_letter_code
_entity_poly.pdbx_strand_id
1 'polypeptide(L)'
;MSHIYLLSPSSAVRDKAALRRGVKRLEAAGHQVEVDANALNRDTRFAGTDAERLAAIKRAAASGADTVMTTRGGYGLSRLLPALPYKAIAKSIDKGTHWVGFSDFTAFSLAVMAKTQRVTWAGPAVVEDFGALDGVDEITNLCFDDLMTHMSEGTGWRIGKDDPTAFSAQGLTLWGGNLSMITSMVGTPYLPPVTRGALFIEDVAEAPYRIERMLTQLLYAGILANQKVIFLGAFNRFNATPQDRGYGLKVVIAWLRAHTKARIITGLPFGHVPTKVLLPVGQTVDVVATRREVLVLWPHDHTHAHHH
;
A
#
# COMPACT_ATOMS: atom_id res chain seq x y z
N MET A 1 21.03 0.98 -12.69
CA MET A 1 21.11 2.15 -11.78
C MET A 1 19.84 2.94 -11.99
N SER A 2 19.01 3.08 -10.97
CA SER A 2 17.70 3.75 -11.11
C SER A 2 17.68 5.03 -10.27
N HIS A 3 16.91 6.02 -10.70
CA HIS A 3 16.70 7.26 -9.97
C HIS A 3 15.50 7.12 -9.03
N ILE A 4 15.72 7.30 -7.73
CA ILE A 4 14.68 7.25 -6.67
C ILE A 4 14.49 8.64 -6.08
N TYR A 5 13.27 9.17 -6.19
CA TYR A 5 12.88 10.44 -5.58
C TYR A 5 12.12 10.22 -4.28
N LEU A 6 12.58 10.80 -3.18
CA LEU A 6 12.01 10.63 -1.84
C LEU A 6 11.24 11.88 -1.41
N LEU A 7 9.97 11.72 -1.00
CA LEU A 7 9.16 12.81 -0.49
C LEU A 7 8.40 12.43 0.79
N SER A 8 8.00 13.45 1.54
CA SER A 8 7.17 13.31 2.75
C SER A 8 5.79 13.94 2.53
N PRO A 9 4.81 13.21 1.98
CA PRO A 9 3.51 13.81 1.67
C PRO A 9 2.55 13.82 2.86
N SER A 10 2.89 13.14 3.95
CA SER A 10 2.04 12.89 5.12
C SER A 10 2.62 13.53 6.38
N SER A 11 2.99 12.73 7.36
CA SER A 11 3.57 13.20 8.63
C SER A 11 5.06 13.52 8.53
N ALA A 12 5.52 14.44 9.38
CA ALA A 12 6.91 14.82 9.49
C ALA A 12 7.81 13.62 9.87
N VAL A 13 8.98 13.55 9.28
CA VAL A 13 10.02 12.59 9.64
C VAL A 13 10.50 12.89 11.06
N ARG A 14 10.30 11.94 11.98
CA ARG A 14 10.74 12.06 13.39
C ARG A 14 12.17 11.56 13.55
N ASP A 15 12.48 10.40 12.97
CA ASP A 15 13.82 9.80 13.00
C ASP A 15 14.61 10.16 11.73
N LYS A 16 15.31 11.28 11.78
CA LYS A 16 16.18 11.73 10.69
C LYS A 16 17.39 10.80 10.49
N ALA A 17 17.79 10.06 11.53
CA ALA A 17 18.88 9.09 11.41
C ALA A 17 18.43 7.87 10.61
N ALA A 18 17.20 7.40 10.83
CA ALA A 18 16.61 6.34 10.01
C ALA A 18 16.47 6.74 8.54
N LEU A 19 16.02 7.97 8.26
CA LEU A 19 16.00 8.47 6.87
C LEU A 19 17.40 8.43 6.25
N ARG A 20 18.43 8.93 6.94
CA ARG A 20 19.82 8.89 6.43
C ARG A 20 20.33 7.47 6.21
N ARG A 21 19.97 6.51 7.11
CA ARG A 21 20.33 5.10 6.92
C ARG A 21 19.66 4.52 5.68
N GLY A 22 18.37 4.80 5.49
CA GLY A 22 17.61 4.34 4.32
C GLY A 22 18.20 4.87 3.01
N VAL A 23 18.48 6.18 2.94
CA VAL A 23 19.15 6.78 1.78
C VAL A 23 20.47 6.08 1.47
N LYS A 24 21.36 5.94 2.48
CA LYS A 24 22.66 5.28 2.29
C LYS A 24 22.53 3.81 1.81
N ARG A 25 21.51 3.08 2.25
CA ARG A 25 21.28 1.69 1.79
C ARG A 25 20.83 1.65 0.33
N LEU A 26 19.93 2.54 -0.06
CA LEU A 26 19.49 2.64 -1.46
C LEU A 26 20.68 3.07 -2.37
N GLU A 27 21.49 4.02 -1.94
CA GLU A 27 22.72 4.42 -2.65
C GLU A 27 23.71 3.25 -2.74
N ALA A 28 23.91 2.50 -1.65
CA ALA A 28 24.79 1.32 -1.62
C ALA A 28 24.28 0.18 -2.51
N ALA A 29 22.96 0.09 -2.75
CA ALA A 29 22.37 -0.82 -3.71
C ALA A 29 22.53 -0.34 -5.17
N GLY A 30 23.19 0.80 -5.41
CA GLY A 30 23.51 1.32 -6.74
C GLY A 30 22.45 2.26 -7.33
N HIS A 31 21.53 2.76 -6.51
CA HIS A 31 20.54 3.75 -6.98
C HIS A 31 21.04 5.19 -6.78
N GLN A 32 20.59 6.09 -7.64
CA GLN A 32 20.71 7.53 -7.41
C GLN A 32 19.51 7.98 -6.57
N VAL A 33 19.76 8.56 -5.40
CA VAL A 33 18.68 8.97 -4.48
C VAL A 33 18.60 10.49 -4.40
N GLU A 34 17.44 11.03 -4.75
CA GLU A 34 17.10 12.44 -4.60
C GLU A 34 16.11 12.63 -3.46
N VAL A 35 16.45 13.45 -2.48
CA VAL A 35 15.55 13.76 -1.35
C VAL A 35 14.92 15.13 -1.61
N ASP A 36 13.58 15.16 -1.65
CA ASP A 36 12.82 16.41 -1.86
C ASP A 36 13.25 17.50 -0.85
N ALA A 37 13.38 18.73 -1.32
CA ALA A 37 13.80 19.86 -0.50
C ALA A 37 12.95 20.07 0.75
N ASN A 38 11.66 19.67 0.72
CA ASN A 38 10.73 19.79 1.85
C ASN A 38 10.58 18.49 2.64
N ALA A 39 11.31 17.42 2.33
CA ALA A 39 11.15 16.12 2.97
C ALA A 39 11.31 16.13 4.50
N LEU A 40 12.10 17.07 5.02
CA LEU A 40 12.35 17.24 6.46
C LEU A 40 11.62 18.43 7.08
N ASN A 41 10.74 19.10 6.33
CA ASN A 41 9.92 20.19 6.85
C ASN A 41 8.94 19.68 7.93
N ARG A 42 8.52 20.60 8.78
CA ARG A 42 7.59 20.31 9.86
C ARG A 42 6.63 21.48 10.10
N ASP A 43 5.37 21.17 10.00
CA ASP A 43 4.26 22.00 10.48
C ASP A 43 3.38 21.14 11.39
N THR A 44 3.45 21.37 12.70
CA THR A 44 2.80 20.54 13.72
C THR A 44 3.16 19.07 13.57
N ARG A 45 2.24 18.22 13.11
CA ARG A 45 2.47 16.78 12.85
C ARG A 45 2.86 16.47 11.40
N PHE A 46 2.63 17.42 10.47
CA PHE A 46 2.80 17.22 9.03
C PHE A 46 4.23 17.54 8.58
N ALA A 47 4.60 17.03 7.43
CA ALA A 47 5.87 17.34 6.77
C ALA A 47 5.77 18.68 6.01
N GLY A 48 5.52 19.75 6.73
CA GLY A 48 5.24 21.08 6.20
C GLY A 48 3.76 21.35 5.99
N THR A 49 3.44 22.54 5.51
CA THR A 49 2.10 22.97 5.17
C THR A 49 1.48 22.14 4.03
N ASP A 50 0.17 22.21 3.85
CA ASP A 50 -0.51 21.54 2.74
C ASP A 50 0.06 22.00 1.39
N ALA A 51 0.38 23.28 1.24
CA ALA A 51 0.98 23.85 0.02
C ALA A 51 2.38 23.29 -0.26
N GLU A 52 3.24 23.16 0.76
CA GLU A 52 4.58 22.59 0.62
C GLU A 52 4.54 21.11 0.24
N ARG A 53 3.65 20.33 0.84
CA ARG A 53 3.46 18.91 0.52
C ARG A 53 2.92 18.70 -0.90
N LEU A 54 1.98 19.54 -1.34
CA LEU A 54 1.48 19.54 -2.73
C LEU A 54 2.59 19.95 -3.71
N ALA A 55 3.42 20.93 -3.37
CA ALA A 55 4.57 21.32 -4.18
C ALA A 55 5.59 20.18 -4.31
N ALA A 56 5.86 19.44 -3.21
CA ALA A 56 6.72 18.24 -3.23
C ALA A 56 6.18 17.16 -4.18
N ILE A 57 4.86 16.88 -4.12
CA ILE A 57 4.22 15.92 -5.05
C ILE A 57 4.34 16.38 -6.51
N LYS A 58 4.19 17.69 -6.77
CA LYS A 58 4.38 18.24 -8.13
C LYS A 58 5.82 18.08 -8.63
N ARG A 59 6.83 18.33 -7.78
CA ARG A 59 8.25 18.12 -8.12
C ARG A 59 8.53 16.65 -8.38
N ALA A 60 8.05 15.76 -7.52
CA ALA A 60 8.17 14.32 -7.71
C ALA A 60 7.58 13.85 -9.05
N ALA A 61 6.38 14.33 -9.41
CA ALA A 61 5.75 14.00 -10.68
C ALA A 61 6.51 14.57 -11.92
N ALA A 62 7.35 15.58 -11.73
CA ALA A 62 8.14 16.22 -12.78
C ALA A 62 9.61 15.77 -12.79
N SER A 63 10.07 15.03 -11.79
CA SER A 63 11.48 14.67 -11.60
C SER A 63 12.05 13.76 -12.69
N GLY A 64 11.19 12.95 -13.34
CA GLY A 64 11.64 11.91 -14.26
C GLY A 64 12.26 10.70 -13.55
N ALA A 65 12.06 10.58 -12.22
CA ALA A 65 12.55 9.45 -11.45
C ALA A 65 11.87 8.14 -11.87
N ASP A 66 12.61 7.04 -11.82
CA ASP A 66 12.07 5.69 -12.05
C ASP A 66 11.12 5.28 -10.92
N THR A 67 11.42 5.74 -9.69
CA THR A 67 10.56 5.49 -8.53
C THR A 67 10.44 6.73 -7.65
N VAL A 68 9.21 7.05 -7.28
CA VAL A 68 8.87 8.03 -6.24
C VAL A 68 8.46 7.26 -5.00
N MET A 69 9.20 7.39 -3.90
CA MET A 69 8.93 6.67 -2.66
C MET A 69 8.66 7.62 -1.49
N THR A 70 7.70 7.25 -0.64
CA THR A 70 7.43 8.01 0.58
C THR A 70 8.49 7.78 1.64
N THR A 71 8.88 8.84 2.36
CA THR A 71 9.78 8.70 3.51
C THR A 71 9.12 7.90 4.62
N ARG A 72 7.84 8.15 4.86
CA ARG A 72 6.99 7.47 5.86
C ARG A 72 5.51 7.72 5.62
N GLY A 73 4.66 6.93 6.33
CA GLY A 73 3.24 7.17 6.43
C GLY A 73 2.84 8.20 7.50
N GLY A 74 1.81 7.91 8.25
CA GLY A 74 1.22 8.74 9.29
C GLY A 74 -0.16 9.26 8.89
N TYR A 75 -0.44 10.56 8.97
CA TYR A 75 -1.68 11.18 8.54
C TYR A 75 -1.41 12.48 7.78
N GLY A 76 -2.19 12.76 6.75
CA GLY A 76 -2.16 14.06 6.08
C GLY A 76 -2.55 14.07 4.61
N LEU A 77 -2.49 12.94 3.91
CA LEU A 77 -2.83 12.89 2.47
C LEU A 77 -4.32 13.14 2.21
N SER A 78 -5.21 12.73 3.10
CA SER A 78 -6.66 12.98 2.96
C SER A 78 -6.99 14.46 2.77
N ARG A 79 -6.20 15.36 3.38
CA ARG A 79 -6.37 16.81 3.22
C ARG A 79 -5.99 17.31 1.84
N LEU A 80 -5.12 16.59 1.14
CA LEU A 80 -4.55 17.00 -0.14
C LEU A 80 -5.33 16.49 -1.34
N LEU A 81 -6.19 15.48 -1.16
CA LEU A 81 -6.88 14.79 -2.26
C LEU A 81 -7.58 15.72 -3.26
N PRO A 82 -8.29 16.81 -2.83
CA PRO A 82 -8.94 17.71 -3.77
C PRO A 82 -7.96 18.49 -4.67
N ALA A 83 -6.72 18.71 -4.22
CA ALA A 83 -5.72 19.54 -4.87
C ALA A 83 -4.55 18.76 -5.48
N LEU A 84 -4.58 17.41 -5.42
CA LEU A 84 -3.53 16.59 -6.02
C LEU A 84 -3.41 16.86 -7.52
N PRO A 85 -2.16 16.93 -8.05
CA PRO A 85 -1.92 17.15 -9.47
C PRO A 85 -2.12 15.85 -10.27
N TYR A 86 -3.33 15.30 -10.29
CA TYR A 86 -3.64 13.99 -10.89
C TYR A 86 -3.13 13.82 -12.32
N LYS A 87 -3.24 14.86 -13.16
CA LYS A 87 -2.73 14.80 -14.54
C LYS A 87 -1.21 14.65 -14.60
N ALA A 88 -0.47 15.32 -13.72
CA ALA A 88 0.98 15.23 -13.68
C ALA A 88 1.42 13.88 -13.13
N ILE A 89 0.75 13.36 -12.09
CA ILE A 89 0.99 12.04 -11.53
C ILE A 89 0.74 10.97 -12.60
N ALA A 90 -0.41 11.01 -13.28
CA ALA A 90 -0.73 10.05 -14.34
C ALA A 90 0.33 10.09 -15.46
N LYS A 91 0.73 11.30 -15.89
CA LYS A 91 1.77 11.46 -16.91
C LYS A 91 3.13 10.87 -16.47
N SER A 92 3.50 10.98 -15.19
CA SER A 92 4.74 10.35 -14.69
C SER A 92 4.63 8.83 -14.70
N ILE A 93 3.49 8.27 -14.29
CA ILE A 93 3.23 6.82 -14.35
C ILE A 93 3.26 6.32 -15.81
N ASP A 94 2.62 7.04 -16.74
CA ASP A 94 2.63 6.69 -18.17
C ASP A 94 4.04 6.73 -18.79
N LYS A 95 4.99 7.39 -18.12
CA LYS A 95 6.42 7.41 -18.49
C LYS A 95 7.26 6.35 -17.76
N GLY A 96 6.64 5.52 -16.95
CA GLY A 96 7.29 4.44 -16.22
C GLY A 96 7.63 4.74 -14.76
N THR A 97 7.26 5.90 -14.21
CA THR A 97 7.52 6.19 -12.79
C THR A 97 6.64 5.34 -11.88
N HIS A 98 7.24 4.56 -10.97
CA HIS A 98 6.54 3.83 -9.91
C HIS A 98 6.34 4.72 -8.69
N TRP A 99 5.09 4.87 -8.22
CA TRP A 99 4.78 5.57 -6.97
C TRP A 99 4.57 4.53 -5.86
N VAL A 100 5.45 4.54 -4.85
CA VAL A 100 5.54 3.50 -3.82
C VAL A 100 5.32 4.08 -2.42
N GLY A 101 4.50 3.41 -1.62
CA GLY A 101 4.28 3.74 -0.21
C GLY A 101 3.20 2.88 0.43
N PHE A 102 2.95 3.08 1.72
CA PHE A 102 1.90 2.35 2.46
C PHE A 102 1.28 3.23 3.56
N SER A 103 0.37 2.66 4.36
CA SER A 103 -0.31 3.36 5.45
C SER A 103 -1.15 4.53 4.93
N ASP A 104 -0.92 5.78 5.35
CA ASP A 104 -1.62 6.98 4.84
C ASP A 104 -1.55 7.12 3.31
N PHE A 105 -0.51 6.55 2.67
CA PHE A 105 -0.36 6.54 1.22
C PHE A 105 -1.51 5.78 0.50
N THR A 106 -2.24 4.94 1.21
CA THR A 106 -3.48 4.31 0.71
C THR A 106 -4.45 5.35 0.15
N ALA A 107 -4.59 6.50 0.82
CA ALA A 107 -5.48 7.57 0.33
C ALA A 107 -5.02 8.13 -1.02
N PHE A 108 -3.69 8.29 -1.22
CA PHE A 108 -3.12 8.71 -2.50
C PHE A 108 -3.37 7.66 -3.59
N SER A 109 -3.02 6.40 -3.31
CA SER A 109 -3.15 5.29 -4.26
C SER A 109 -4.58 5.13 -4.76
N LEU A 110 -5.55 5.10 -3.84
CA LEU A 110 -6.96 4.94 -4.20
C LEU A 110 -7.50 6.15 -4.96
N ALA A 111 -7.10 7.37 -4.58
CA ALA A 111 -7.51 8.58 -5.29
C ALA A 111 -6.90 8.66 -6.71
N VAL A 112 -5.62 8.28 -6.88
CA VAL A 112 -4.97 8.18 -8.20
C VAL A 112 -5.71 7.14 -9.05
N MET A 113 -5.98 5.96 -8.51
CA MET A 113 -6.75 4.93 -9.20
C MET A 113 -8.14 5.44 -9.60
N ALA A 114 -8.89 6.08 -8.69
CA ALA A 114 -10.24 6.59 -8.94
C ALA A 114 -10.28 7.69 -10.01
N LYS A 115 -9.26 8.57 -10.04
CA LYS A 115 -9.24 9.75 -10.92
C LYS A 115 -8.53 9.53 -12.24
N THR A 116 -7.62 8.55 -12.30
CA THR A 116 -6.74 8.40 -13.47
C THR A 116 -6.69 6.98 -14.04
N GLN A 117 -7.17 5.99 -13.29
CA GLN A 117 -7.07 4.56 -13.62
C GLN A 117 -5.60 4.11 -13.77
N ARG A 118 -4.67 4.76 -13.08
CA ARG A 118 -3.25 4.40 -13.10
C ARG A 118 -2.90 3.61 -11.87
N VAL A 119 -1.91 2.71 -12.03
CA VAL A 119 -1.40 1.82 -11.00
C VAL A 119 -0.38 2.55 -10.14
N THR A 120 -0.48 2.36 -8.83
CA THR A 120 0.54 2.73 -7.85
C THR A 120 0.91 1.50 -7.04
N TRP A 121 1.97 1.56 -6.26
CA TRP A 121 2.47 0.40 -5.53
C TRP A 121 2.33 0.56 -4.03
N ALA A 122 1.59 -0.35 -3.41
CA ALA A 122 1.62 -0.51 -1.97
C ALA A 122 2.89 -1.30 -1.61
N GLY A 123 3.79 -0.67 -0.84
CA GLY A 123 5.12 -1.24 -0.59
C GLY A 123 5.86 -0.51 0.53
N PRO A 124 7.18 -0.66 0.63
CA PRO A 124 7.97 -0.12 1.73
C PRO A 124 7.98 1.42 1.76
N ALA A 125 8.30 1.97 2.93
CA ALA A 125 8.68 3.37 3.12
C ALA A 125 10.11 3.46 3.63
N VAL A 126 10.78 4.59 3.31
CA VAL A 126 12.22 4.68 3.54
C VAL A 126 12.59 4.57 5.02
N VAL A 127 11.89 5.30 5.90
CA VAL A 127 12.23 5.37 7.33
C VAL A 127 11.95 4.04 8.05
N GLU A 128 10.79 3.46 7.80
CA GLU A 128 10.34 2.26 8.50
C GLU A 128 11.07 1.00 8.02
N ASP A 129 11.39 0.91 6.73
CA ASP A 129 11.92 -0.32 6.12
C ASP A 129 13.41 -0.20 5.80
N PHE A 130 13.81 0.65 4.87
CA PHE A 130 15.22 0.84 4.52
C PHE A 130 16.02 1.52 5.63
N GLY A 131 15.36 2.31 6.50
CA GLY A 131 15.96 2.96 7.67
C GLY A 131 16.00 2.10 8.94
N ALA A 132 15.44 0.89 8.96
CA ALA A 132 15.42 0.02 10.13
C ALA A 132 16.85 -0.27 10.65
N LEU A 133 17.00 -0.43 11.98
CA LEU A 133 18.31 -0.65 12.59
C LEU A 133 18.94 -1.97 12.13
N ASP A 134 18.13 -3.02 12.07
CA ASP A 134 18.56 -4.39 11.75
C ASP A 134 18.70 -4.65 10.24
N GLY A 135 18.48 -3.63 9.42
CA GLY A 135 18.49 -3.77 7.96
C GLY A 135 17.07 -3.79 7.37
N VAL A 136 17.00 -3.79 6.04
CA VAL A 136 15.74 -4.04 5.34
C VAL A 136 15.45 -5.54 5.38
N ASP A 137 14.19 -5.91 5.54
CA ASP A 137 13.78 -7.32 5.45
C ASP A 137 14.09 -7.89 4.06
N GLU A 138 14.58 -9.13 4.01
CA GLU A 138 15.05 -9.77 2.78
C GLU A 138 13.94 -9.87 1.72
N ILE A 139 12.74 -10.28 2.10
CA ILE A 139 11.59 -10.39 1.18
C ILE A 139 11.18 -9.01 0.68
N THR A 140 11.14 -8.02 1.57
CA THR A 140 10.82 -6.63 1.20
C THR A 140 11.84 -6.09 0.20
N ASN A 141 13.12 -6.36 0.42
CA ASN A 141 14.20 -5.92 -0.47
C ASN A 141 14.09 -6.61 -1.84
N LEU A 142 13.90 -7.94 -1.87
CA LEU A 142 13.75 -8.70 -3.11
C LEU A 142 12.56 -8.21 -3.93
N CYS A 143 11.38 -8.04 -3.32
CA CYS A 143 10.21 -7.52 -4.03
C CYS A 143 10.43 -6.08 -4.55
N PHE A 144 11.21 -5.26 -3.83
CA PHE A 144 11.56 -3.92 -4.29
C PHE A 144 12.54 -3.98 -5.47
N ASP A 145 13.55 -4.84 -5.40
CA ASP A 145 14.51 -5.06 -6.50
C ASP A 145 13.81 -5.59 -7.75
N ASP A 146 12.85 -6.52 -7.61
CA ASP A 146 12.02 -7.02 -8.71
C ASP A 146 11.22 -5.88 -9.38
N LEU A 147 10.65 -4.95 -8.58
CA LEU A 147 9.99 -3.76 -9.12
C LEU A 147 10.98 -2.89 -9.90
N MET A 148 12.16 -2.62 -9.34
CA MET A 148 13.17 -1.74 -9.94
C MET A 148 13.80 -2.33 -11.22
N THR A 149 13.78 -3.65 -11.35
CA THR A 149 14.28 -4.38 -12.54
C THR A 149 13.18 -4.79 -13.51
N HIS A 150 11.94 -4.37 -13.27
CA HIS A 150 10.76 -4.76 -14.04
C HIS A 150 10.51 -6.28 -14.10
N MET A 151 10.95 -7.02 -13.11
CA MET A 151 10.75 -8.47 -12.98
C MET A 151 9.57 -8.86 -12.10
N SER A 152 8.82 -7.88 -11.60
CA SER A 152 7.68 -8.09 -10.70
C SER A 152 6.47 -8.63 -11.47
N GLU A 153 6.20 -9.94 -11.34
CA GLU A 153 5.09 -10.64 -12.01
C GLU A 153 4.07 -11.22 -11.05
N GLY A 154 4.32 -11.16 -9.76
CA GLY A 154 3.42 -11.69 -8.75
C GLY A 154 4.02 -11.76 -7.36
N THR A 155 3.20 -12.24 -6.45
CA THR A 155 3.61 -12.56 -5.08
C THR A 155 2.83 -13.74 -4.56
N GLY A 156 3.34 -14.40 -3.51
CA GLY A 156 2.67 -15.52 -2.89
C GLY A 156 3.06 -15.70 -1.43
N TRP A 157 2.17 -16.35 -0.67
CA TRP A 157 2.42 -16.65 0.73
C TRP A 157 1.67 -17.91 1.16
N ARG A 158 2.06 -18.46 2.30
CA ARG A 158 1.35 -19.61 2.91
C ARG A 158 0.01 -19.14 3.47
N ILE A 159 -1.06 -19.85 3.11
CA ILE A 159 -2.40 -19.57 3.62
C ILE A 159 -2.58 -20.04 5.07
N GLY A 160 -3.52 -19.42 5.77
CA GLY A 160 -3.93 -19.83 7.10
C GLY A 160 -4.64 -21.18 7.10
N LYS A 161 -4.62 -21.87 8.24
CA LYS A 161 -5.22 -23.21 8.41
C LYS A 161 -6.70 -23.27 8.05
N ASP A 162 -7.43 -22.20 8.31
CA ASP A 162 -8.89 -22.09 8.14
C ASP A 162 -9.27 -21.35 6.84
N ASP A 163 -8.29 -21.06 5.98
CA ASP A 163 -8.53 -20.34 4.74
C ASP A 163 -9.10 -21.28 3.66
N PRO A 164 -9.92 -20.77 2.73
CA PRO A 164 -10.41 -21.54 1.61
C PRO A 164 -9.26 -21.98 0.70
N THR A 165 -9.30 -23.22 0.26
CA THR A 165 -8.25 -23.85 -0.53
C THR A 165 -8.74 -24.24 -1.93
N ALA A 166 -7.81 -24.50 -2.83
CA ALA A 166 -8.07 -25.04 -4.17
C ALA A 166 -9.09 -24.25 -4.98
N PHE A 167 -8.85 -22.94 -5.17
CA PHE A 167 -9.63 -22.10 -6.06
C PHE A 167 -8.74 -21.26 -6.97
N SER A 168 -9.31 -20.80 -8.08
CA SER A 168 -8.74 -19.76 -8.91
C SER A 168 -9.77 -18.68 -9.21
N ALA A 169 -9.31 -17.46 -9.41
CA ALA A 169 -10.14 -16.35 -9.83
C ALA A 169 -9.30 -15.43 -10.73
N GLN A 170 -9.78 -15.09 -11.90
CA GLN A 170 -9.06 -14.36 -12.92
C GLN A 170 -9.65 -12.99 -13.18
N GLY A 171 -8.83 -12.08 -13.65
CA GLY A 171 -9.22 -10.73 -14.06
C GLY A 171 -9.81 -9.91 -12.92
N LEU A 172 -9.21 -9.99 -11.73
CA LEU A 172 -9.61 -9.22 -10.57
C LEU A 172 -8.84 -7.92 -10.50
N THR A 173 -9.47 -6.84 -10.07
CA THR A 173 -8.76 -5.61 -9.76
C THR A 173 -8.16 -5.70 -8.35
N LEU A 174 -6.83 -5.68 -8.24
CA LEU A 174 -6.13 -5.63 -6.95
C LEU A 174 -6.18 -4.20 -6.41
N TRP A 175 -6.69 -4.05 -5.21
CA TRP A 175 -6.80 -2.74 -4.57
C TRP A 175 -6.86 -2.88 -3.05
N GLY A 176 -6.57 -1.80 -2.34
CA GLY A 176 -6.63 -1.86 -0.89
C GLY A 176 -5.56 -1.03 -0.20
N GLY A 177 -5.17 -1.49 1.00
CA GLY A 177 -4.18 -0.87 1.88
C GLY A 177 -4.68 -0.77 3.32
N ASN A 178 -4.44 0.36 3.97
CA ASN A 178 -4.84 0.59 5.34
C ASN A 178 -6.37 0.73 5.47
N LEU A 179 -6.98 -0.09 6.33
CA LEU A 179 -8.43 -0.20 6.48
C LEU A 179 -9.07 1.10 6.97
N SER A 180 -8.44 1.80 7.91
CA SER A 180 -8.94 3.09 8.41
C SER A 180 -8.97 4.12 7.29
N MET A 181 -7.96 4.14 6.42
CA MET A 181 -7.91 5.04 5.26
C MET A 181 -8.99 4.71 4.24
N ILE A 182 -9.16 3.44 3.88
CA ILE A 182 -10.21 2.98 2.95
C ILE A 182 -11.58 3.42 3.48
N THR A 183 -11.85 3.16 4.74
CA THR A 183 -13.13 3.46 5.39
C THR A 183 -13.43 4.95 5.42
N SER A 184 -12.41 5.78 5.64
CA SER A 184 -12.55 7.25 5.64
C SER A 184 -12.92 7.82 4.27
N MET A 185 -12.69 7.07 3.19
CA MET A 185 -12.97 7.49 1.81
C MET A 185 -14.34 7.03 1.30
N VAL A 186 -15.08 6.22 2.06
CA VAL A 186 -16.44 5.76 1.67
C VAL A 186 -17.36 6.95 1.45
N GLY A 187 -18.06 6.96 0.30
CA GLY A 187 -18.95 8.05 -0.09
C GLY A 187 -18.25 9.27 -0.71
N THR A 188 -16.92 9.21 -0.90
CA THR A 188 -16.16 10.27 -1.56
C THR A 188 -15.83 9.91 -3.01
N PRO A 189 -15.54 10.91 -3.87
CA PRO A 189 -15.14 10.66 -5.26
C PRO A 189 -13.69 10.14 -5.40
N TYR A 190 -13.03 9.82 -4.31
CA TYR A 190 -11.65 9.34 -4.24
C TYR A 190 -11.55 7.84 -3.97
N LEU A 191 -12.64 7.18 -3.57
CA LEU A 191 -12.69 5.72 -3.48
C LEU A 191 -13.08 5.13 -4.85
N PRO A 192 -12.26 4.26 -5.46
CA PRO A 192 -12.57 3.69 -6.77
C PRO A 192 -13.75 2.71 -6.70
N PRO A 193 -14.67 2.70 -7.68
CA PRO A 193 -15.81 1.79 -7.73
C PRO A 193 -15.39 0.42 -8.29
N VAL A 194 -14.74 -0.41 -7.47
CA VAL A 194 -14.26 -1.74 -7.88
C VAL A 194 -15.40 -2.77 -7.84
N THR A 195 -15.66 -3.42 -8.97
CA THR A 195 -16.78 -4.38 -9.12
C THR A 195 -16.35 -5.85 -9.11
N ARG A 196 -15.10 -6.16 -9.37
CA ARG A 196 -14.49 -7.51 -9.32
C ARG A 196 -13.17 -7.43 -8.59
N GLY A 197 -13.25 -7.21 -7.28
CA GLY A 197 -12.10 -6.86 -6.47
C GLY A 197 -11.36 -8.06 -5.88
N ALA A 198 -10.03 -7.93 -5.82
CA ALA A 198 -9.14 -8.56 -4.87
C ALA A 198 -8.71 -7.47 -3.88
N LEU A 199 -9.42 -7.36 -2.77
CA LEU A 199 -9.18 -6.34 -1.76
C LEU A 199 -8.13 -6.82 -0.76
N PHE A 200 -7.05 -6.06 -0.55
CA PHE A 200 -6.13 -6.33 0.55
C PHE A 200 -6.25 -5.24 1.63
N ILE A 201 -6.21 -5.65 2.89
CA ILE A 201 -6.38 -4.74 4.02
C ILE A 201 -5.42 -5.09 5.16
N GLU A 202 -4.92 -4.06 5.79
CA GLU A 202 -4.12 -4.10 7.02
C GLU A 202 -4.51 -2.93 7.92
N ASP A 203 -4.16 -2.97 9.20
CA ASP A 203 -4.22 -1.80 10.07
C ASP A 203 -3.30 -1.93 11.27
N VAL A 204 -3.01 -0.81 11.93
CA VAL A 204 -2.12 -0.73 13.09
C VAL A 204 -2.78 -0.02 14.25
N ALA A 205 -2.60 -0.57 15.46
CA ALA A 205 -3.08 0.00 16.73
C ALA A 205 -4.61 0.16 16.81
N GLU A 206 -5.36 -0.55 15.95
CA GLU A 206 -6.82 -0.58 16.01
C GLU A 206 -7.34 -1.76 16.83
N ALA A 207 -8.26 -1.49 17.75
CA ALA A 207 -8.92 -2.52 18.53
C ALA A 207 -9.79 -3.43 17.62
N PRO A 208 -9.90 -4.75 17.89
CA PRO A 208 -10.68 -5.66 17.07
C PRO A 208 -12.12 -5.20 16.80
N TYR A 209 -12.79 -4.61 17.79
CA TYR A 209 -14.15 -4.06 17.61
C TYR A 209 -14.18 -2.84 16.67
N ARG A 210 -13.08 -2.06 16.57
CA ARG A 210 -12.96 -0.98 15.58
C ARG A 210 -12.73 -1.52 14.19
N ILE A 211 -11.91 -2.58 14.06
CA ILE A 211 -11.70 -3.29 12.80
C ILE A 211 -13.04 -3.83 12.31
N GLU A 212 -13.80 -4.53 13.17
CA GLU A 212 -15.14 -5.03 12.81
C GLU A 212 -16.09 -3.91 12.41
N ARG A 213 -16.11 -2.78 13.14
CA ARG A 213 -16.95 -1.63 12.79
C ARG A 213 -16.61 -1.07 11.39
N MET A 214 -15.33 -0.97 11.06
CA MET A 214 -14.88 -0.52 9.73
C MET A 214 -15.27 -1.52 8.63
N LEU A 215 -15.11 -2.81 8.87
CA LEU A 215 -15.57 -3.86 7.95
C LEU A 215 -17.10 -3.85 7.80
N THR A 216 -17.83 -3.61 8.87
CA THR A 216 -19.30 -3.45 8.86
C THR A 216 -19.71 -2.25 8.00
N GLN A 217 -18.98 -1.14 8.09
CA GLN A 217 -19.23 0.03 7.23
C GLN A 217 -19.02 -0.31 5.74
N LEU A 218 -17.94 -1.02 5.40
CA LEU A 218 -17.70 -1.48 4.03
C LEU A 218 -18.75 -2.47 3.56
N LEU A 219 -19.26 -3.33 4.46
CA LEU A 219 -20.35 -4.26 4.17
C LEU A 219 -21.63 -3.51 3.83
N TYR A 220 -22.06 -2.59 4.69
CA TYR A 220 -23.29 -1.82 4.50
C TYR A 220 -23.24 -0.83 3.33
N ALA A 221 -22.04 -0.35 2.99
CA ALA A 221 -21.79 0.43 1.78
C ALA A 221 -21.80 -0.42 0.49
N GLY A 222 -22.01 -1.74 0.57
CA GLY A 222 -22.02 -2.65 -0.58
C GLY A 222 -20.64 -2.96 -1.17
N ILE A 223 -19.57 -2.44 -0.57
CA ILE A 223 -18.19 -2.57 -1.10
C ILE A 223 -17.74 -4.03 -1.02
N LEU A 224 -17.99 -4.72 0.11
CA LEU A 224 -17.57 -6.11 0.28
C LEU A 224 -18.34 -7.08 -0.65
N ALA A 225 -19.55 -6.74 -1.07
CA ALA A 225 -20.34 -7.56 -2.00
C ALA A 225 -19.69 -7.65 -3.40
N ASN A 226 -18.91 -6.66 -3.76
CA ASN A 226 -18.20 -6.59 -5.04
C ASN A 226 -16.83 -7.30 -5.04
N GLN A 227 -16.38 -7.80 -3.88
CA GLN A 227 -15.12 -8.50 -3.78
C GLN A 227 -15.25 -9.99 -4.08
N LYS A 228 -14.27 -10.54 -4.80
CA LYS A 228 -14.13 -11.98 -5.00
C LYS A 228 -13.21 -12.61 -3.96
N VAL A 229 -12.16 -11.86 -3.60
CA VAL A 229 -11.17 -12.25 -2.59
C VAL A 229 -10.88 -11.05 -1.69
N ILE A 230 -10.69 -11.30 -0.41
CA ILE A 230 -10.20 -10.31 0.56
C ILE A 230 -8.97 -10.92 1.23
N PHE A 231 -7.82 -10.27 1.06
CA PHE A 231 -6.56 -10.63 1.69
C PHE A 231 -6.38 -9.84 2.99
N LEU A 232 -6.15 -10.54 4.08
CA LEU A 232 -5.89 -9.95 5.39
C LEU A 232 -4.40 -9.95 5.66
N GLY A 233 -3.82 -8.76 5.67
CA GLY A 233 -2.46 -8.49 6.11
C GLY A 233 -2.36 -8.40 7.63
N ALA A 234 -1.35 -7.67 8.11
CA ALA A 234 -1.12 -7.52 9.53
C ALA A 234 -2.12 -6.56 10.20
N PHE A 235 -2.71 -7.00 11.30
CA PHE A 235 -3.46 -6.18 12.25
C PHE A 235 -2.76 -6.31 13.61
N ASN A 236 -1.94 -5.35 13.95
CA ASN A 236 -1.02 -5.47 15.09
C ASN A 236 -1.01 -4.23 15.99
N ARG A 237 -0.16 -4.28 17.02
CA ARG A 237 0.03 -3.21 18.02
C ARG A 237 -1.25 -2.81 18.77
N PHE A 238 -2.18 -3.74 18.95
CA PHE A 238 -3.32 -3.61 19.84
C PHE A 238 -3.08 -4.43 21.11
N ASN A 239 -3.42 -3.84 22.25
CA ASN A 239 -3.42 -4.51 23.54
C ASN A 239 -4.85 -4.78 23.97
N ALA A 240 -5.21 -6.06 24.14
CA ALA A 240 -6.50 -6.45 24.66
C ALA A 240 -6.71 -5.95 26.10
N THR A 241 -7.92 -5.57 26.41
CA THR A 241 -8.34 -5.15 27.74
C THR A 241 -9.17 -6.25 28.43
N PRO A 242 -9.33 -6.25 29.76
CA PRO A 242 -10.21 -7.21 30.44
C PRO A 242 -11.67 -7.17 29.95
N GLN A 243 -12.12 -6.06 29.40
CA GLN A 243 -13.46 -5.91 28.82
C GLN A 243 -13.66 -6.72 27.53
N ASP A 244 -12.59 -6.98 26.80
CA ASP A 244 -12.67 -7.70 25.53
C ASP A 244 -13.04 -9.19 25.72
N ARG A 245 -12.79 -9.78 26.87
CA ARG A 245 -13.16 -11.17 27.22
C ARG A 245 -12.86 -12.20 26.12
N GLY A 246 -11.69 -12.08 25.48
CA GLY A 246 -11.29 -12.93 24.36
C GLY A 246 -11.79 -12.49 23.00
N TYR A 247 -12.51 -11.37 22.89
CA TYR A 247 -12.85 -10.76 21.62
C TYR A 247 -11.58 -10.25 20.92
N GLY A 248 -11.25 -10.86 19.80
CA GLY A 248 -10.01 -10.58 19.09
C GLY A 248 -10.16 -10.76 17.58
N LEU A 249 -9.09 -10.61 16.85
CA LEU A 249 -9.10 -10.67 15.38
C LEU A 249 -9.69 -11.97 14.83
N LYS A 250 -9.51 -13.11 15.51
CA LYS A 250 -10.12 -14.40 15.10
C LYS A 250 -11.63 -14.32 15.07
N VAL A 251 -12.26 -13.62 16.04
CA VAL A 251 -13.71 -13.42 16.12
C VAL A 251 -14.16 -12.54 14.95
N VAL A 252 -13.43 -11.46 14.69
CA VAL A 252 -13.70 -10.54 13.57
C VAL A 252 -13.61 -11.27 12.23
N ILE A 253 -12.59 -12.12 12.02
CA ILE A 253 -12.44 -12.91 10.79
C ILE A 253 -13.59 -13.90 10.62
N ALA A 254 -13.99 -14.59 11.69
CA ALA A 254 -15.14 -15.49 11.64
C ALA A 254 -16.44 -14.75 11.30
N TRP A 255 -16.64 -13.58 11.90
CA TRP A 255 -17.77 -12.71 11.58
C TRP A 255 -17.75 -12.28 10.11
N LEU A 256 -16.59 -11.83 9.60
CA LEU A 256 -16.45 -11.40 8.21
C LEU A 256 -16.76 -12.55 7.23
N ARG A 257 -16.27 -13.76 7.52
CA ARG A 257 -16.57 -14.96 6.70
C ARG A 257 -18.06 -15.28 6.65
N ALA A 258 -18.79 -15.04 7.74
CA ALA A 258 -20.23 -15.27 7.81
C ALA A 258 -21.06 -14.21 7.05
N HIS A 259 -20.50 -13.02 6.80
CA HIS A 259 -21.26 -11.87 6.26
C HIS A 259 -20.85 -11.46 4.84
N THR A 260 -19.85 -12.13 4.23
CA THR A 260 -19.47 -11.88 2.83
C THR A 260 -19.34 -13.17 2.05
N LYS A 261 -19.61 -13.10 0.74
CA LYS A 261 -19.35 -14.20 -0.20
C LYS A 261 -17.91 -14.22 -0.72
N ALA A 262 -17.14 -13.18 -0.42
CA ALA A 262 -15.73 -13.12 -0.80
C ALA A 262 -14.92 -14.20 -0.08
N ARG A 263 -13.91 -14.75 -0.74
CA ARG A 263 -12.95 -15.67 -0.12
C ARG A 263 -11.99 -14.88 0.76
N ILE A 264 -11.96 -15.17 2.06
CA ILE A 264 -11.08 -14.49 3.01
C ILE A 264 -9.81 -15.32 3.16
N ILE A 265 -8.68 -14.73 2.77
CA ILE A 265 -7.34 -15.31 2.85
C ILE A 265 -6.53 -14.50 3.87
N THR A 266 -5.93 -15.19 4.83
CA THR A 266 -5.11 -14.59 5.88
C THR A 266 -3.61 -14.71 5.57
N GLY A 267 -2.80 -14.04 6.36
CA GLY A 267 -1.35 -14.19 6.32
C GLY A 267 -0.63 -13.43 5.21
N LEU A 268 -1.32 -12.52 4.50
CA LEU A 268 -0.64 -11.64 3.55
C LEU A 268 0.50 -10.90 4.26
N PRO A 269 1.75 -11.06 3.82
CA PRO A 269 2.90 -10.38 4.42
C PRO A 269 2.93 -8.91 3.98
N PHE A 270 2.03 -8.12 4.54
CA PHE A 270 1.85 -6.69 4.26
C PHE A 270 1.25 -5.96 5.48
N GLY A 271 1.64 -4.72 5.68
CA GLY A 271 1.18 -3.84 6.75
C GLY A 271 2.32 -3.24 7.59
N HIS A 272 2.05 -2.91 8.85
CA HIS A 272 3.03 -2.32 9.77
C HIS A 272 3.91 -3.41 10.43
N VAL A 273 4.56 -4.20 9.59
CA VAL A 273 5.48 -5.31 9.92
C VAL A 273 6.76 -5.15 9.11
N PRO A 274 7.88 -5.78 9.51
CA PRO A 274 9.12 -5.72 8.74
C PRO A 274 8.98 -6.27 7.32
N THR A 275 8.40 -7.46 7.18
CA THR A 275 8.21 -8.12 5.88
C THR A 275 7.03 -7.54 5.13
N LYS A 276 7.28 -6.97 3.95
CA LYS A 276 6.24 -6.42 3.06
C LYS A 276 6.48 -6.89 1.63
N VAL A 277 5.51 -7.59 1.07
CA VAL A 277 5.46 -7.77 -0.39
C VAL A 277 4.98 -6.46 -1.04
N LEU A 278 5.32 -6.24 -2.30
CA LEU A 278 4.81 -5.12 -3.07
C LEU A 278 3.54 -5.53 -3.82
N LEU A 279 2.54 -4.65 -3.82
CA LEU A 279 1.23 -4.92 -4.40
C LEU A 279 0.81 -3.78 -5.35
N PRO A 280 0.54 -4.06 -6.63
CA PRO A 280 0.13 -3.05 -7.61
C PRO A 280 -1.34 -2.67 -7.43
N VAL A 281 -1.60 -1.50 -6.87
CA VAL A 281 -2.95 -0.97 -6.62
C VAL A 281 -3.56 -0.46 -7.92
N GLY A 282 -4.64 -1.09 -8.35
CA GLY A 282 -5.33 -0.80 -9.60
C GLY A 282 -5.02 -1.78 -10.73
N GLN A 283 -4.06 -2.69 -10.55
CA GLN A 283 -3.68 -3.69 -11.55
C GLN A 283 -4.71 -4.82 -11.64
N THR A 284 -4.89 -5.36 -12.82
CA THR A 284 -5.61 -6.61 -13.03
C THR A 284 -4.73 -7.79 -12.65
N VAL A 285 -5.25 -8.69 -11.82
CA VAL A 285 -4.51 -9.84 -11.28
C VAL A 285 -5.31 -11.12 -11.40
N ASP A 286 -4.59 -12.24 -11.43
CA ASP A 286 -5.13 -13.57 -11.24
C ASP A 286 -4.74 -14.10 -9.86
N VAL A 287 -5.66 -14.80 -9.21
CA VAL A 287 -5.46 -15.39 -7.89
C VAL A 287 -5.60 -16.90 -7.98
N VAL A 288 -4.58 -17.61 -7.55
CA VAL A 288 -4.58 -19.08 -7.49
C VAL A 288 -4.25 -19.52 -6.06
N ALA A 289 -5.17 -20.23 -5.44
CA ALA A 289 -4.96 -20.80 -4.11
C ALA A 289 -4.87 -22.33 -4.20
N THR A 290 -3.83 -22.88 -3.61
CA THR A 290 -3.64 -24.32 -3.38
C THR A 290 -4.01 -24.65 -1.94
N ARG A 291 -3.70 -25.89 -1.49
CA ARG A 291 -3.88 -26.29 -0.09
C ARG A 291 -2.86 -25.64 0.86
N ARG A 292 -1.77 -25.06 0.35
CA ARG A 292 -0.66 -24.58 1.16
C ARG A 292 -0.36 -23.10 0.99
N GLU A 293 -0.67 -22.55 -0.19
CA GLU A 293 -0.25 -21.22 -0.57
C GLU A 293 -1.29 -20.55 -1.47
N VAL A 294 -1.23 -19.25 -1.53
CA VAL A 294 -1.92 -18.43 -2.52
C VAL A 294 -0.89 -17.67 -3.34
N LEU A 295 -1.14 -17.58 -4.64
CA LEU A 295 -0.39 -16.77 -5.59
C LEU A 295 -1.29 -15.67 -6.11
N VAL A 296 -0.76 -14.47 -6.20
CA VAL A 296 -1.39 -13.31 -6.86
C VAL A 296 -0.46 -12.92 -7.99
N LEU A 297 -0.93 -13.07 -9.22
CA LEU A 297 -0.13 -12.91 -10.43
C LEU A 297 -0.67 -11.72 -11.22
N TRP A 298 0.21 -10.92 -11.79
CA TRP A 298 -0.11 -9.83 -12.71
C TRP A 298 0.76 -9.91 -13.96
N PRO A 299 0.26 -9.40 -15.10
CA PRO A 299 1.02 -9.45 -16.35
C PRO A 299 2.27 -8.59 -16.24
N HIS A 300 3.33 -9.07 -16.83
CA HIS A 300 4.58 -8.32 -17.00
C HIS A 300 4.32 -7.03 -17.78
N ASP A 301 4.89 -5.93 -17.34
CA ASP A 301 4.71 -4.62 -17.98
C ASP A 301 5.69 -4.51 -19.16
N HIS A 302 5.26 -5.04 -20.33
CA HIS A 302 6.07 -5.05 -21.56
C HIS A 302 6.20 -3.67 -22.24
N THR A 303 5.73 -2.58 -21.62
CA THR A 303 5.64 -1.26 -22.26
C THR A 303 6.98 -0.57 -22.49
N HIS A 304 8.11 -1.12 -22.01
CA HIS A 304 9.44 -0.50 -22.17
C HIS A 304 10.45 -1.28 -23.03
N ALA A 305 10.02 -2.31 -23.77
CA ALA A 305 10.94 -3.15 -24.57
C ALA A 305 11.25 -2.62 -26.00
N HIS A 306 10.93 -1.40 -26.34
CA HIS A 306 11.31 -0.83 -27.65
C HIS A 306 11.66 0.66 -27.56
N HIS A 307 12.90 0.96 -27.25
CA HIS A 307 13.65 2.12 -27.77
C HIS A 307 15.14 1.89 -27.52
N HIS A 308 15.76 1.16 -28.45
CA HIS A 308 17.20 1.26 -28.72
C HIS A 308 17.38 2.03 -30.04
#